data_6c9780f98df22e2a23e1b2b21b6f0df7
#
_entry.id   6c9780f98df22e2a23e1b2b21b6f0df7
#
_cell.length_a   1.000
_cell.length_b   1.000
_cell.length_c   1.000
_cell.angle_alpha   90.00
_cell.angle_beta   90.00
_cell.angle_gamma   90.00
#
_symmetry.space_group_name_H-M   'P 1'
#
loop_
_entity.id
_entity.type
_entity.pdbx_description
1 polymer ?
#
loop_
_entity_poly.entity_id
_entity_poly.type
_entity_poly.pdbx_seq_one_letter_code
_entity_poly.pdbx_strand_id
1 'polypeptide(L)'
;MPSPFRSTRTLSAACAALAAFTLAGCDDRQFDAMLDSLRQSFKTFFDSVKPDALLLKGLTPGVSTLEQVREQMGKPETERLFDDGSRRLEYPRGPQGLKTFMVDIGPNGRLVAITQALTAENFAKVRIGMSQDEVRALLGKPGQIAAYRLKQETVWSWKWYEGGVTPEAYFNVHFGPDGLVSTTSRSDVIRGH
;
A
#
# COMPACT_ATOMS: atom_id res chain seq x y z
N MET A 1 -33.50 -48.84 20.39
CA MET A 1 -34.22 -47.57 20.11
C MET A 1 -33.34 -46.41 20.57
N PRO A 2 -32.64 -45.75 19.71
CA PRO A 2 -31.96 -44.49 20.09
C PRO A 2 -32.61 -43.27 19.41
N SER A 3 -32.82 -42.25 20.20
CA SER A 3 -33.38 -40.95 19.80
C SER A 3 -32.32 -40.12 19.04
N PRO A 4 -32.71 -39.34 18.04
CA PRO A 4 -31.78 -38.47 17.35
C PRO A 4 -31.63 -37.11 18.06
N PHE A 5 -30.37 -36.77 18.33
CA PHE A 5 -29.96 -35.43 18.77
C PHE A 5 -30.13 -34.42 17.65
N ARG A 6 -31.05 -33.50 17.76
CA ARG A 6 -31.17 -32.31 16.93
C ARG A 6 -30.23 -31.23 17.48
N SER A 7 -29.14 -30.98 16.77
CA SER A 7 -28.29 -29.81 16.95
C SER A 7 -28.88 -28.64 16.17
N THR A 8 -29.59 -27.77 16.81
CA THR A 8 -29.94 -26.43 16.30
C THR A 8 -28.82 -25.48 16.68
N ARG A 9 -27.87 -25.26 15.75
CA ARG A 9 -26.89 -24.18 15.88
C ARG A 9 -27.53 -22.85 15.55
N THR A 10 -27.62 -22.04 16.58
CA THR A 10 -28.03 -20.66 16.65
C THR A 10 -27.23 -19.74 15.73
N LEU A 11 -27.85 -19.33 14.63
CA LEU A 11 -27.54 -18.10 13.91
C LEU A 11 -28.35 -16.96 14.60
N SER A 12 -27.86 -16.43 15.69
CA SER A 12 -28.48 -15.27 16.32
C SER A 12 -27.52 -14.58 17.27
N ALA A 13 -26.50 -13.89 16.71
CA ALA A 13 -25.67 -12.98 17.49
C ALA A 13 -25.17 -11.76 16.71
N ALA A 14 -25.66 -11.52 15.50
CA ALA A 14 -25.20 -10.38 14.69
C ALA A 14 -26.22 -9.23 14.53
N CYS A 15 -27.44 -9.37 15.05
CA CYS A 15 -28.47 -8.31 14.90
C CYS A 15 -28.83 -7.56 16.19
N ALA A 16 -28.21 -7.86 17.33
CA ALA A 16 -28.62 -7.26 18.63
C ALA A 16 -27.77 -6.04 19.05
N ALA A 17 -26.80 -5.59 18.24
CA ALA A 17 -25.98 -4.42 18.58
C ALA A 17 -26.49 -3.09 17.98
N LEU A 18 -27.58 -3.08 17.26
CA LEU A 18 -28.12 -1.87 16.59
C LEU A 18 -29.29 -1.19 17.32
N ALA A 19 -29.75 -1.69 18.47
CA ALA A 19 -30.96 -1.20 19.11
C ALA A 19 -30.77 -0.48 20.46
N ALA A 20 -29.55 -0.16 20.89
CA ALA A 20 -29.31 0.47 22.20
C ALA A 20 -28.67 1.88 22.14
N PHE A 21 -28.75 2.58 21.01
CA PHE A 21 -28.17 3.94 20.87
C PHE A 21 -29.22 5.06 20.64
N THR A 22 -30.40 4.90 21.17
CA THR A 22 -31.35 6.00 21.14
C THR A 22 -31.66 6.44 22.57
N LEU A 23 -30.87 7.36 23.13
CA LEU A 23 -31.24 8.30 24.21
C LEU A 23 -29.99 8.91 24.90
N ALA A 24 -29.01 9.37 24.13
CA ALA A 24 -28.10 10.40 24.61
C ALA A 24 -27.83 11.31 23.40
N GLY A 25 -28.10 12.62 23.54
CA GLY A 25 -27.95 13.59 22.47
C GLY A 25 -26.55 13.52 21.86
N CYS A 26 -26.43 12.76 20.79
CA CYS A 26 -25.25 12.69 19.98
C CYS A 26 -25.17 14.00 19.20
N ASP A 27 -24.12 14.76 19.43
CA ASP A 27 -23.76 15.91 18.64
C ASP A 27 -23.72 15.47 17.16
N ASP A 28 -24.61 16.04 16.32
CA ASP A 28 -24.74 15.73 14.89
C ASP A 28 -23.38 15.75 14.18
N ARG A 29 -22.44 16.54 14.68
CA ARG A 29 -21.05 16.63 14.17
C ARG A 29 -20.24 15.36 14.38
N GLN A 30 -20.46 14.62 15.48
CA GLN A 30 -19.74 13.36 15.72
C GLN A 30 -20.25 12.24 14.83
N PHE A 31 -21.57 12.23 14.56
CA PHE A 31 -22.19 11.26 13.67
C PHE A 31 -21.76 11.50 12.21
N ASP A 32 -21.76 12.75 11.76
CA ASP A 32 -21.28 13.12 10.42
C ASP A 32 -19.79 12.79 10.23
N ALA A 33 -18.94 13.08 11.22
CA ALA A 33 -17.53 12.69 11.19
C ALA A 33 -17.30 11.18 11.12
N MET A 34 -18.14 10.39 11.82
CA MET A 34 -18.10 8.94 11.77
C MET A 34 -18.55 8.41 10.40
N LEU A 35 -19.60 8.98 9.81
CA LEU A 35 -20.08 8.64 8.48
C LEU A 35 -19.05 8.97 7.40
N ASP A 36 -18.40 10.13 7.51
CA ASP A 36 -17.33 10.52 6.58
C ASP A 36 -16.11 9.62 6.71
N SER A 37 -15.73 9.23 7.92
CA SER A 37 -14.68 8.25 8.18
C SER A 37 -14.99 6.89 7.56
N LEU A 38 -16.23 6.41 7.70
CA LEU A 38 -16.68 5.17 7.07
C LEU A 38 -16.68 5.27 5.55
N ARG A 39 -17.23 6.35 4.99
CA ARG A 39 -17.20 6.59 3.52
C ARG A 39 -15.78 6.63 2.99
N GLN A 40 -14.87 7.26 3.71
CA GLN A 40 -13.47 7.34 3.33
C GLN A 40 -12.79 5.97 3.40
N SER A 41 -13.09 5.19 4.43
CA SER A 41 -12.59 3.81 4.57
C SER A 41 -13.10 2.89 3.46
N PHE A 42 -14.40 2.98 3.12
CA PHE A 42 -14.99 2.24 2.01
C PHE A 42 -14.39 2.66 0.67
N LYS A 43 -14.24 3.96 0.43
CA LYS A 43 -13.61 4.47 -0.80
C LYS A 43 -12.18 3.96 -0.94
N THR A 44 -11.39 4.03 0.12
CA THR A 44 -10.01 3.53 0.13
C THR A 44 -9.95 2.03 -0.12
N PHE A 45 -10.88 1.26 0.47
CA PHE A 45 -10.97 -0.18 0.22
C PHE A 45 -11.32 -0.49 -1.25
N PHE A 46 -12.35 0.15 -1.81
CA PHE A 46 -12.73 -0.04 -3.21
C PHE A 46 -11.63 0.42 -4.18
N ASP A 47 -10.95 1.53 -3.89
CA ASP A 47 -9.82 2.00 -4.71
C ASP A 47 -8.64 1.03 -4.66
N SER A 48 -8.44 0.33 -3.53
CA SER A 48 -7.38 -0.70 -3.42
C SER A 48 -7.66 -1.98 -4.20
N VAL A 49 -8.93 -2.26 -4.51
CA VAL A 49 -9.36 -3.49 -5.22
C VAL A 49 -9.58 -3.26 -6.72
N LYS A 50 -9.62 -2.00 -7.19
CA LYS A 50 -9.77 -1.72 -8.63
C LYS A 50 -8.63 -2.36 -9.43
N PRO A 51 -8.92 -3.05 -10.56
CA PRO A 51 -7.86 -3.51 -11.46
C PRO A 51 -6.95 -2.38 -11.91
N ASP A 52 -5.64 -2.62 -11.99
CA ASP A 52 -4.65 -1.60 -12.38
C ASP A 52 -5.00 -0.92 -13.71
N ALA A 53 -5.51 -1.69 -14.68
CA ALA A 53 -5.94 -1.17 -15.97
C ALA A 53 -7.06 -0.12 -15.86
N LEU A 54 -7.95 -0.25 -14.87
CA LEU A 54 -9.01 0.75 -14.64
C LEU A 54 -8.47 1.99 -13.91
N LEU A 55 -7.51 1.81 -13.00
CA LEU A 55 -6.88 2.93 -12.31
C LEU A 55 -6.07 3.82 -13.23
N LEU A 56 -5.41 3.22 -14.22
CA LEU A 56 -4.57 3.94 -15.17
C LEU A 56 -5.36 4.44 -16.40
N LYS A 57 -6.60 3.97 -16.55
CA LYS A 57 -7.45 4.32 -17.72
C LYS A 57 -7.76 5.83 -17.71
N GLY A 58 -7.45 6.48 -18.82
CA GLY A 58 -7.72 7.91 -19.01
C GLY A 58 -6.65 8.85 -18.47
N LEU A 59 -5.63 8.32 -17.76
CA LEU A 59 -4.49 9.10 -17.35
C LEU A 59 -3.46 9.15 -18.49
N THR A 60 -3.24 10.34 -19.01
CA THR A 60 -2.35 10.57 -20.17
C THR A 60 -1.22 11.53 -19.78
N PRO A 61 0.05 11.10 -19.91
CA PRO A 61 1.20 11.99 -19.71
C PRO A 61 1.11 13.26 -20.56
N GLY A 62 1.49 14.40 -19.97
CA GLY A 62 1.40 15.72 -20.59
C GLY A 62 0.01 16.36 -20.56
N VAL A 63 -1.06 15.58 -20.36
CA VAL A 63 -2.46 16.02 -20.41
C VAL A 63 -3.12 16.02 -19.05
N SER A 64 -3.12 14.90 -18.35
CA SER A 64 -3.81 14.74 -17.06
C SER A 64 -3.21 15.63 -15.99
N THR A 65 -4.07 16.21 -15.14
CA THR A 65 -3.65 17.05 -14.01
C THR A 65 -3.47 16.23 -12.73
N LEU A 66 -2.80 16.82 -11.74
CA LEU A 66 -2.68 16.24 -10.41
C LEU A 66 -4.05 15.89 -9.79
N GLU A 67 -5.05 16.76 -9.99
CA GLU A 67 -6.42 16.54 -9.49
C GLU A 67 -7.06 15.32 -10.14
N GLN A 68 -6.93 15.17 -11.45
CA GLN A 68 -7.44 14.00 -12.18
C GLN A 68 -6.73 12.70 -11.74
N VAL A 69 -5.43 12.76 -11.47
CA VAL A 69 -4.69 11.62 -10.91
C VAL A 69 -5.25 11.25 -9.54
N ARG A 70 -5.47 12.21 -8.65
CA ARG A 70 -6.04 11.97 -7.32
C ARG A 70 -7.48 11.48 -7.36
N GLU A 71 -8.29 11.99 -8.28
CA GLU A 71 -9.66 11.54 -8.48
C GLU A 71 -9.70 10.07 -8.94
N GLN A 72 -8.81 9.72 -9.87
CA GLN A 72 -8.76 8.37 -10.46
C GLN A 72 -8.08 7.34 -9.56
N MET A 73 -6.95 7.68 -8.94
CA MET A 73 -6.11 6.77 -8.15
C MET A 73 -6.37 6.88 -6.65
N GLY A 74 -7.07 7.91 -6.19
CA GLY A 74 -7.33 8.17 -4.79
C GLY A 74 -6.21 8.96 -4.11
N LYS A 75 -6.16 8.89 -2.77
CA LYS A 75 -5.13 9.53 -1.96
C LYS A 75 -3.83 8.73 -2.05
N PRO A 76 -2.68 9.36 -2.35
CA PRO A 76 -1.40 8.69 -2.31
C PRO A 76 -1.00 8.34 -0.87
N GLU A 77 -0.22 7.28 -0.69
CA GLU A 77 0.40 6.91 0.60
C GLU A 77 1.45 7.94 1.00
N THR A 78 2.23 8.39 0.03
CA THR A 78 3.28 9.40 0.22
C THR A 78 3.25 10.39 -0.94
N GLU A 79 3.50 11.65 -0.63
CA GLU A 79 3.73 12.71 -1.61
C GLU A 79 5.05 13.40 -1.27
N ARG A 80 5.94 13.46 -2.24
CA ARG A 80 7.21 14.19 -2.14
C ARG A 80 7.17 15.39 -3.09
N LEU A 81 7.41 16.56 -2.57
CA LEU A 81 7.60 17.78 -3.35
C LEU A 81 9.12 18.00 -3.55
N PHE A 82 9.51 18.33 -4.76
CA PHE A 82 10.89 18.68 -5.13
C PHE A 82 11.07 20.19 -5.28
N ASP A 83 12.31 20.66 -5.22
CA ASP A 83 12.66 22.08 -5.25
C ASP A 83 12.25 22.79 -6.55
N ASP A 84 12.16 22.04 -7.66
CA ASP A 84 11.70 22.52 -8.95
C ASP A 84 10.16 22.64 -9.05
N GLY A 85 9.42 22.31 -7.96
CA GLY A 85 7.96 22.29 -7.91
C GLY A 85 7.33 21.02 -8.44
N SER A 86 8.11 20.08 -8.97
CA SER A 86 7.60 18.75 -9.35
C SER A 86 7.22 17.94 -8.11
N ARG A 87 6.41 16.89 -8.33
CA ARG A 87 5.94 16.02 -7.24
C ARG A 87 6.01 14.57 -7.67
N ARG A 88 6.32 13.70 -6.71
CA ARG A 88 6.16 12.25 -6.83
C ARG A 88 5.14 11.75 -5.84
N LEU A 89 4.12 11.06 -6.34
CA LEU A 89 3.07 10.43 -5.57
C LEU A 89 3.29 8.92 -5.57
N GLU A 90 3.11 8.30 -4.42
CA GLU A 90 3.30 6.87 -4.22
C GLU A 90 1.96 6.19 -3.96
N TYR A 91 1.64 5.16 -4.74
CA TYR A 91 0.41 4.37 -4.64
C TYR A 91 0.73 2.87 -4.52
N PRO A 92 0.92 2.36 -3.29
CA PRO A 92 1.02 0.92 -3.05
C PRO A 92 -0.32 0.23 -3.38
N ARG A 93 -0.24 -0.91 -4.05
CA ARG A 93 -1.41 -1.67 -4.50
C ARG A 93 -1.32 -3.14 -4.11
N GLY A 94 -2.49 -3.74 -3.86
CA GLY A 94 -2.58 -5.13 -3.46
C GLY A 94 -2.16 -5.39 -2.01
N PRO A 95 -2.30 -6.64 -1.53
CA PRO A 95 -1.94 -6.99 -0.16
C PRO A 95 -0.44 -6.76 0.08
N GLN A 96 -0.11 -5.99 1.11
CA GLN A 96 1.28 -5.64 1.49
C GLN A 96 2.07 -4.90 0.39
N GLY A 97 1.37 -4.15 -0.50
CA GLY A 97 2.03 -3.35 -1.52
C GLY A 97 2.77 -4.17 -2.59
N LEU A 98 2.16 -5.28 -3.05
CA LEU A 98 2.72 -6.14 -4.12
C LEU A 98 3.11 -5.38 -5.39
N LYS A 99 2.49 -4.25 -5.63
CA LYS A 99 2.83 -3.27 -6.68
C LYS A 99 2.86 -1.90 -6.05
N THR A 100 3.76 -1.06 -6.51
CA THR A 100 3.82 0.34 -6.10
C THR A 100 3.94 1.20 -7.35
N PHE A 101 2.91 2.00 -7.62
CA PHE A 101 2.97 2.96 -8.70
C PHE A 101 3.57 4.27 -8.20
N MET A 102 4.62 4.72 -8.87
CA MET A 102 5.20 6.05 -8.74
C MET A 102 4.60 6.92 -9.83
N VAL A 103 3.96 8.01 -9.43
CA VAL A 103 3.33 8.96 -10.33
C VAL A 103 4.08 10.28 -10.24
N ASP A 104 4.74 10.66 -11.30
CA ASP A 104 5.50 11.90 -11.40
C ASP A 104 4.61 13.00 -12.01
N ILE A 105 4.51 14.10 -11.27
CA ILE A 105 3.80 15.32 -11.68
C ILE A 105 4.84 16.41 -11.89
N GLY A 106 4.82 17.02 -13.05
CA GLY A 106 5.73 18.11 -13.37
C GLY A 106 5.41 19.42 -12.60
N PRO A 107 6.31 20.43 -12.65
CA PRO A 107 6.11 21.71 -11.99
C PRO A 107 4.89 22.48 -12.51
N ASN A 108 4.42 22.15 -13.71
CA ASN A 108 3.19 22.69 -14.31
C ASN A 108 1.90 21.96 -13.81
N GLY A 109 2.00 21.06 -12.82
CA GLY A 109 0.88 20.32 -12.26
C GLY A 109 0.34 19.19 -13.17
N ARG A 110 1.05 18.83 -14.25
CA ARG A 110 0.61 17.78 -15.17
C ARG A 110 1.38 16.48 -14.95
N LEU A 111 0.68 15.38 -15.22
CA LEU A 111 1.26 14.03 -15.20
C LEU A 111 2.43 13.93 -16.17
N VAL A 112 3.57 13.48 -15.69
CA VAL A 112 4.77 13.21 -16.49
C VAL A 112 4.86 11.71 -16.81
N ALA A 113 4.78 10.88 -15.78
CA ALA A 113 4.90 9.43 -15.93
C ALA A 113 4.18 8.69 -14.81
N ILE A 114 3.78 7.45 -15.10
CA ILE A 114 3.36 6.47 -14.10
C ILE A 114 4.23 5.24 -14.30
N THR A 115 4.98 4.84 -13.26
CA THR A 115 5.90 3.71 -13.32
C THR A 115 5.63 2.73 -12.17
N GLN A 116 5.77 1.43 -12.45
CA GLN A 116 5.79 0.41 -11.40
C GLN A 116 7.18 0.35 -10.78
N ALA A 117 7.25 0.57 -9.47
CA ALA A 117 8.52 0.61 -8.75
C ALA A 117 9.10 -0.79 -8.46
N LEU A 118 8.24 -1.77 -8.14
CA LEU A 118 8.68 -3.11 -7.73
C LEU A 118 8.88 -4.02 -8.94
N THR A 119 9.99 -3.83 -9.62
CA THR A 119 10.39 -4.62 -10.80
C THR A 119 11.82 -5.14 -10.62
N ALA A 120 12.13 -6.27 -11.27
CA ALA A 120 13.49 -6.83 -11.25
C ALA A 120 14.55 -5.80 -11.69
N GLU A 121 14.22 -4.96 -12.68
CA GLU A 121 15.10 -3.89 -13.16
C GLU A 121 15.39 -2.87 -12.05
N ASN A 122 14.38 -2.43 -11.31
CA ASN A 122 14.57 -1.45 -10.22
C ASN A 122 15.28 -2.08 -9.02
N PHE A 123 14.99 -3.33 -8.69
CA PHE A 123 15.74 -4.04 -7.65
C PHE A 123 17.22 -4.14 -8.00
N ALA A 124 17.53 -4.39 -9.27
CA ALA A 124 18.90 -4.42 -9.74
C ALA A 124 19.62 -3.06 -9.69
N LYS A 125 18.91 -1.95 -9.53
CA LYS A 125 19.49 -0.59 -9.34
C LYS A 125 19.91 -0.32 -7.90
N VAL A 126 19.46 -1.11 -6.93
CA VAL A 126 19.90 -0.98 -5.53
C VAL A 126 21.35 -1.38 -5.42
N ARG A 127 22.20 -0.50 -4.86
CA ARG A 127 23.65 -0.69 -4.73
C ARG A 127 24.07 -0.56 -3.27
N ILE A 128 25.13 -1.27 -2.92
CA ILE A 128 25.81 -1.10 -1.64
C ILE A 128 26.22 0.38 -1.50
N GLY A 129 26.03 0.93 -0.31
CA GLY A 129 26.32 2.34 0.01
C GLY A 129 25.17 3.32 -0.28
N MET A 130 24.07 2.89 -0.91
CA MET A 130 22.87 3.74 -1.01
C MET A 130 22.26 4.00 0.36
N SER A 131 21.77 5.22 0.56
CA SER A 131 21.01 5.60 1.75
C SER A 131 19.59 5.05 1.72
N GLN A 132 18.94 5.04 2.89
CA GLN A 132 17.52 4.67 3.00
C GLN A 132 16.62 5.55 2.13
N ASP A 133 16.93 6.86 2.03
CA ASP A 133 16.15 7.79 1.20
C ASP A 133 16.27 7.49 -0.29
N GLU A 134 17.47 7.13 -0.78
CA GLU A 134 17.69 6.73 -2.16
C GLU A 134 16.94 5.43 -2.50
N VAL A 135 17.02 4.42 -1.62
CA VAL A 135 16.28 3.17 -1.78
C VAL A 135 14.77 3.43 -1.77
N ARG A 136 14.28 4.27 -0.85
CA ARG A 136 12.87 4.64 -0.78
C ARG A 136 12.40 5.44 -2.01
N ALA A 137 13.25 6.31 -2.55
CA ALA A 137 12.94 7.03 -3.78
C ALA A 137 12.81 6.10 -4.99
N LEU A 138 13.54 4.98 -4.98
CA LEU A 138 13.55 3.99 -6.06
C LEU A 138 12.40 2.98 -5.93
N LEU A 139 12.17 2.42 -4.74
CA LEU A 139 11.26 1.28 -4.51
C LEU A 139 9.97 1.67 -3.79
N GLY A 140 9.89 2.86 -3.20
CA GLY A 140 8.78 3.28 -2.36
C GLY A 140 8.87 2.75 -0.93
N LYS A 141 7.75 2.90 -0.21
CA LYS A 141 7.63 2.43 1.17
C LYS A 141 7.77 0.91 1.25
N PRO A 142 8.65 0.39 2.13
CA PRO A 142 8.73 -1.05 2.34
C PRO A 142 7.46 -1.58 3.00
N GLY A 143 7.06 -2.80 2.61
CA GLY A 143 5.93 -3.50 3.24
C GLY A 143 6.24 -3.97 4.65
N GLN A 144 7.51 -4.22 4.95
CA GLN A 144 7.99 -4.65 6.28
C GLN A 144 9.34 -3.99 6.59
N ILE A 145 9.54 -3.69 7.88
CA ILE A 145 10.82 -3.23 8.43
C ILE A 145 11.12 -4.07 9.66
N ALA A 146 12.30 -4.69 9.69
CA ALA A 146 12.78 -5.48 10.82
C ALA A 146 14.15 -4.95 11.30
N ALA A 147 14.30 -4.73 12.61
CA ALA A 147 15.56 -4.32 13.21
C ALA A 147 16.19 -5.49 13.98
N TYR A 148 17.41 -5.85 13.63
CA TYR A 148 18.20 -6.91 14.24
C TYR A 148 19.30 -6.32 15.12
N ARG A 149 19.00 -6.07 16.38
CA ARG A 149 19.88 -5.35 17.32
C ARG A 149 21.25 -5.99 17.49
N LEU A 150 21.31 -7.32 17.56
CA LEU A 150 22.58 -8.05 17.70
C LEU A 150 23.50 -7.91 16.50
N LYS A 151 22.94 -7.73 15.31
CA LYS A 151 23.67 -7.50 14.07
C LYS A 151 23.85 -6.02 13.73
N GLN A 152 23.22 -5.15 14.53
CA GLN A 152 23.12 -3.71 14.22
C GLN A 152 22.62 -3.45 12.80
N GLU A 153 21.64 -4.22 12.36
CA GLU A 153 21.14 -4.25 11.01
C GLU A 153 19.64 -3.91 10.99
N THR A 154 19.22 -3.12 10.00
CA THR A 154 17.82 -2.90 9.67
C THR A 154 17.54 -3.47 8.30
N VAL A 155 16.50 -4.30 8.17
CA VAL A 155 16.10 -4.92 6.92
C VAL A 155 14.77 -4.35 6.48
N TRP A 156 14.73 -3.81 5.27
CA TRP A 156 13.51 -3.39 4.59
C TRP A 156 13.14 -4.42 3.55
N SER A 157 11.85 -4.84 3.53
CA SER A 157 11.37 -5.89 2.66
C SER A 157 10.18 -5.42 1.83
N TRP A 158 10.26 -5.66 0.52
CA TRP A 158 9.18 -5.46 -0.44
C TRP A 158 8.70 -6.80 -0.96
N LYS A 159 7.40 -7.03 -0.87
CA LYS A 159 6.77 -8.20 -1.46
C LYS A 159 6.49 -7.93 -2.93
N TRP A 160 6.80 -8.85 -3.81
CA TRP A 160 6.60 -8.69 -5.24
C TRP A 160 6.28 -10.00 -5.95
N TYR A 161 5.74 -9.92 -7.16
CA TYR A 161 5.51 -11.05 -8.03
C TYR A 161 6.66 -11.23 -9.01
N GLU A 162 7.21 -12.42 -9.06
CA GLU A 162 8.16 -12.82 -10.08
C GLU A 162 7.41 -13.58 -11.18
N GLY A 163 6.93 -12.87 -12.19
CA GLY A 163 6.42 -13.47 -13.42
C GLY A 163 5.11 -14.28 -13.33
N GLY A 164 4.04 -13.63 -12.97
CA GLY A 164 2.66 -13.96 -13.43
C GLY A 164 1.90 -15.12 -12.80
N VAL A 165 2.48 -16.20 -12.31
CA VAL A 165 1.69 -17.35 -11.84
C VAL A 165 2.08 -17.84 -10.43
N THR A 166 3.17 -17.50 -9.89
CA THR A 166 3.76 -17.79 -8.57
C THR A 166 5.27 -17.75 -8.64
N PRO A 167 5.99 -17.69 -7.56
CA PRO A 167 5.63 -17.40 -6.20
C PRO A 167 5.86 -15.94 -5.83
N GLU A 168 5.09 -15.47 -4.87
CA GLU A 168 5.39 -14.24 -4.17
C GLU A 168 6.78 -14.37 -3.53
N ALA A 169 7.61 -13.36 -3.72
CA ALA A 169 8.93 -13.28 -3.12
C ALA A 169 9.08 -11.97 -2.36
N TYR A 170 10.03 -11.94 -1.43
CA TYR A 170 10.47 -10.69 -0.82
C TYR A 170 11.83 -10.31 -1.41
N PHE A 171 11.93 -9.06 -1.83
CA PHE A 171 13.20 -8.40 -2.04
C PHE A 171 13.58 -7.67 -0.75
N ASN A 172 14.72 -7.99 -0.18
CA ASN A 172 15.19 -7.45 1.09
C ASN A 172 16.42 -6.59 0.86
N VAL A 173 16.41 -5.41 1.47
CA VAL A 173 17.56 -4.50 1.51
C VAL A 173 18.03 -4.39 2.95
N HIS A 174 19.27 -4.70 3.18
CA HIS A 174 19.92 -4.72 4.48
C HIS A 174 20.71 -3.44 4.65
N PHE A 175 20.45 -2.70 5.73
CA PHE A 175 21.14 -1.47 6.09
C PHE A 175 22.01 -1.71 7.30
N GLY A 176 23.28 -1.30 7.22
CA GLY A 176 24.21 -1.31 8.32
C GLY A 176 23.88 -0.27 9.40
N PRO A 177 24.71 -0.18 10.45
CA PRO A 177 24.54 0.79 11.53
C PRO A 177 24.68 2.25 11.08
N ASP A 178 25.30 2.48 9.94
CA ASP A 178 25.46 3.78 9.27
C ASP A 178 24.20 4.19 8.47
N GLY A 179 23.20 3.31 8.35
CA GLY A 179 22.00 3.53 7.58
C GLY A 179 22.18 3.37 6.06
N LEU A 180 23.33 2.83 5.64
CA LEU A 180 23.63 2.57 4.23
C LEU A 180 23.38 1.11 3.87
N VAL A 181 23.07 0.84 2.60
CA VAL A 181 22.89 -0.51 2.09
C VAL A 181 24.18 -1.30 2.23
N SER A 182 24.14 -2.38 2.99
CA SER A 182 25.24 -3.34 3.15
C SER A 182 25.13 -4.51 2.18
N THR A 183 23.92 -5.00 1.93
CA THR A 183 23.63 -6.09 0.98
C THR A 183 22.16 -6.13 0.60
N THR A 184 21.82 -6.93 -0.40
CA THR A 184 20.45 -7.27 -0.75
C THR A 184 20.28 -8.77 -0.75
N SER A 185 19.07 -9.25 -0.45
CA SER A 185 18.73 -10.67 -0.52
C SER A 185 17.32 -10.88 -1.05
N ARG A 186 17.04 -12.10 -1.47
CA ARG A 186 15.71 -12.56 -1.83
C ARG A 186 15.27 -13.67 -0.88
N SER A 187 14.01 -13.69 -0.50
CA SER A 187 13.40 -14.79 0.23
C SER A 187 12.02 -15.11 -0.36
N ASP A 188 11.70 -16.39 -0.47
CA ASP A 188 10.40 -16.85 -0.94
C ASP A 188 9.37 -16.77 0.20
N VAL A 189 8.10 -16.50 -0.17
CA VAL A 189 6.99 -16.56 0.80
C VAL A 189 6.65 -18.02 1.06
N ILE A 190 7.04 -18.53 2.22
CA ILE A 190 6.67 -19.87 2.66
C ILE A 190 5.18 -19.81 3.04
N ARG A 191 4.31 -20.41 2.22
CA ARG A 191 2.93 -20.68 2.61
C ARG A 191 2.95 -21.91 3.51
N GLY A 192 2.75 -21.73 4.82
CA GLY A 192 2.47 -22.84 5.72
C GLY A 192 1.23 -23.58 5.24
N HIS A 193 1.35 -24.91 5.11
CA HIS A 193 0.23 -25.82 4.85
C HIS A 193 -0.58 -26.04 6.11
#